data_c7767c9e36064c16ba95edc36d4f9836
#
_entry.id   c7767c9e36064c16ba95edc36d4f9836
#
_cell.length_a   1.000
_cell.length_b   1.000
_cell.length_c   1.000
_cell.angle_alpha   90.00
_cell.angle_beta   90.00
_cell.angle_gamma   90.00
#
_symmetry.space_group_name_H-M   'P 1'
#
loop_
_entity.id
_entity.type
_entity.pdbx_description
1 polymer ?
#
loop_
_entity_poly.entity_id
_entity_poly.type
_entity_poly.pdbx_seq_one_letter_code
_entity_poly.pdbx_strand_id
1 'polypeptide(L)'
;MKRYLSLILLSVTLVGCGKGDRAAPWRSIIVDKGHVCFSVDKTDVLSRYNISSMQGGEYTEFATNEHVALSYPDSCLNLMLRPGYTYGVSYTLNGSNYRYVFFIDNDWNVSSN
;
A
#
# COMPACT_ATOMS: atom_id res chain seq x y z
N MET A 1 8.54 -32.37 -37.76
CA MET A 1 7.69 -31.18 -37.97
C MET A 1 6.71 -30.93 -36.87
N LYS A 2 5.98 -31.93 -36.46
CA LYS A 2 5.02 -31.76 -35.37
C LYS A 2 5.65 -31.40 -34.05
N ARG A 3 6.90 -31.76 -33.86
CA ARG A 3 7.63 -31.48 -32.62
C ARG A 3 7.86 -29.98 -32.39
N TYR A 4 7.99 -29.23 -33.46
CA TYR A 4 8.26 -27.79 -33.35
C TYR A 4 7.06 -27.04 -32.82
N LEU A 5 5.87 -27.47 -33.13
CA LEU A 5 4.66 -26.84 -32.64
C LEU A 5 4.53 -26.96 -31.12
N SER A 6 4.91 -28.13 -30.59
CA SER A 6 4.85 -28.31 -29.13
C SER A 6 5.77 -27.41 -28.39
N LEU A 7 6.97 -27.14 -28.91
CA LEU A 7 7.93 -26.26 -28.29
C LEU A 7 7.44 -24.82 -28.25
N ILE A 8 6.78 -24.38 -29.30
CA ILE A 8 6.22 -23.05 -29.37
C ILE A 8 5.15 -22.83 -28.31
N LEU A 9 4.30 -23.82 -28.12
CA LEU A 9 3.24 -23.75 -27.11
C LEU A 9 3.79 -23.64 -25.70
N LEU A 10 4.86 -24.32 -25.38
CA LEU A 10 5.52 -24.25 -24.09
C LEU A 10 6.05 -22.85 -23.80
N SER A 11 6.62 -22.20 -24.80
CA SER A 11 7.14 -20.85 -24.66
C SER A 11 6.03 -19.85 -24.28
N VAL A 12 4.87 -19.97 -24.91
CA VAL A 12 3.75 -19.09 -24.61
C VAL A 12 3.26 -19.28 -23.17
N THR A 13 3.24 -20.51 -22.70
CA THR A 13 2.80 -20.80 -21.34
C THR A 13 3.72 -20.15 -20.30
N LEU A 14 5.02 -20.17 -20.51
CA LEU A 14 5.96 -19.55 -19.60
C LEU A 14 5.74 -18.04 -19.48
N VAL A 15 5.46 -17.37 -20.57
CA VAL A 15 5.21 -15.94 -20.56
C VAL A 15 3.99 -15.60 -19.72
N GLY A 16 2.95 -16.43 -19.76
CA GLY A 16 1.73 -16.22 -19.01
C GLY A 16 1.89 -16.29 -17.50
N CYS A 17 2.84 -17.07 -17.01
CA CYS A 17 3.02 -17.27 -15.57
C CYS A 17 3.67 -16.10 -14.84
N GLY A 18 4.35 -15.20 -15.54
CA GLY A 18 5.09 -14.10 -14.92
C GLY A 18 4.26 -12.95 -14.42
N LYS A 19 2.96 -12.90 -14.68
CA LYS A 19 2.12 -11.75 -14.37
C LYS A 19 1.42 -11.81 -13.02
N GLY A 20 1.39 -12.96 -12.38
CA GLY A 20 0.57 -13.19 -11.19
C GLY A 20 1.15 -12.64 -9.88
N ASP A 21 2.45 -12.36 -9.83
CA ASP A 21 3.14 -12.13 -8.57
C ASP A 21 3.61 -10.68 -8.37
N ARG A 22 2.94 -9.75 -8.95
CA ARG A 22 3.33 -8.34 -8.78
C ARG A 22 2.85 -7.78 -7.47
N ALA A 23 3.76 -7.07 -6.77
CA ALA A 23 3.38 -6.26 -5.63
C ALA A 23 2.39 -5.17 -6.07
N ALA A 24 1.56 -4.70 -5.15
CA ALA A 24 0.66 -3.60 -5.41
C ALA A 24 1.45 -2.36 -5.85
N PRO A 25 0.90 -1.54 -6.76
CA PRO A 25 1.56 -0.32 -7.18
C PRO A 25 1.83 0.63 -6.01
N TRP A 26 2.90 1.38 -6.14
CA TRP A 26 3.27 2.42 -5.20
C TRP A 26 2.39 3.64 -5.40
N ARG A 27 1.76 4.11 -4.33
CA ARG A 27 0.99 5.35 -4.36
C ARG A 27 1.13 6.06 -3.03
N SER A 28 1.61 7.29 -3.06
CA SER A 28 1.84 8.08 -1.85
C SER A 28 0.53 8.50 -1.18
N ILE A 29 0.61 8.69 0.12
CA ILE A 29 -0.47 9.23 0.94
C ILE A 29 0.05 10.50 1.60
N ILE A 30 -0.85 11.28 2.17
CA ILE A 30 -0.48 12.50 2.88
C ILE A 30 -0.31 12.17 4.35
N VAL A 31 0.89 12.44 4.89
CA VAL A 31 1.20 12.21 6.30
C VAL A 31 1.58 13.53 6.93
N ASP A 32 0.86 13.90 7.97
CA ASP A 32 1.15 15.07 8.80
C ASP A 32 1.10 14.62 10.26
N LYS A 33 1.53 15.46 11.18
CA LYS A 33 1.54 15.11 12.59
C LYS A 33 0.15 14.70 13.05
N GLY A 34 0.01 13.41 13.36
CA GLY A 34 -1.24 12.87 13.84
C GLY A 34 -2.33 12.67 12.80
N HIS A 35 -2.08 12.99 11.52
CA HIS A 35 -3.06 12.81 10.45
C HIS A 35 -2.48 12.03 9.28
N VAL A 36 -3.25 11.07 8.80
CA VAL A 36 -2.91 10.30 7.60
C VAL A 36 -4.11 10.32 6.68
N CYS A 37 -3.94 10.89 5.49
CA CYS A 37 -5.01 10.96 4.48
C CYS A 37 -4.66 10.08 3.31
N PHE A 38 -5.50 9.08 3.03
CA PHE A 38 -5.30 8.16 1.90
C PHE A 38 -5.69 8.81 0.58
N SER A 39 -6.59 9.75 0.61
CA SER A 39 -6.98 10.56 -0.53
C SER A 39 -7.61 11.85 -0.03
N VAL A 40 -7.47 12.92 -0.81
CA VAL A 40 -8.16 14.19 -0.56
C VAL A 40 -9.23 14.47 -1.61
N ASP A 41 -9.49 13.50 -2.47
CA ASP A 41 -10.55 13.58 -3.49
C ASP A 41 -11.82 12.96 -2.92
N LYS A 42 -12.89 13.74 -2.91
CA LYS A 42 -14.19 13.29 -2.36
C LYS A 42 -14.85 12.17 -3.17
N THR A 43 -14.39 11.97 -4.41
CA THR A 43 -14.90 10.90 -5.27
C THR A 43 -14.20 9.57 -5.07
N ASP A 44 -13.04 9.57 -4.40
CA ASP A 44 -12.33 8.33 -4.10
C ASP A 44 -12.96 7.62 -2.91
N VAL A 45 -13.04 6.30 -3.00
CA VAL A 45 -13.59 5.46 -1.93
C VAL A 45 -12.50 4.52 -1.41
N LEU A 46 -12.16 4.70 -0.13
CA LEU A 46 -11.23 3.83 0.58
C LEU A 46 -12.04 2.67 1.17
N SER A 47 -11.72 1.45 0.80
CA SER A 47 -12.44 0.27 1.26
C SER A 47 -11.66 -0.60 2.23
N ARG A 48 -10.35 -0.40 2.32
CA ARG A 48 -9.48 -1.18 3.20
C ARG A 48 -8.19 -0.41 3.46
N TYR A 49 -7.65 -0.53 4.66
CA TYR A 49 -6.33 0.04 4.96
C TYR A 49 -5.63 -0.74 6.07
N ASN A 50 -4.31 -0.66 6.07
CA ASN A 50 -3.46 -1.19 7.12
C ASN A 50 -2.21 -0.32 7.22
N ILE A 51 -1.89 0.14 8.42
CA ILE A 51 -0.68 0.89 8.71
C ILE A 51 0.06 0.18 9.83
N SER A 52 1.31 -0.16 9.59
CA SER A 52 2.12 -0.93 10.52
C SER A 52 3.55 -0.41 10.57
N SER A 53 4.27 -0.81 11.59
CA SER A 53 5.67 -0.44 11.79
C SER A 53 6.37 -1.48 12.63
N MET A 54 7.67 -1.68 12.38
CA MET A 54 8.53 -2.46 13.27
C MET A 54 9.17 -1.49 14.27
N GLN A 55 8.82 -1.63 15.53
CA GLN A 55 9.33 -0.75 16.59
C GLN A 55 9.90 -1.58 17.71
N GLY A 56 11.20 -1.39 17.97
CA GLY A 56 11.88 -2.15 19.00
C GLY A 56 11.93 -3.65 18.71
N GLY A 57 11.96 -4.04 17.45
CA GLY A 57 11.95 -5.44 17.05
C GLY A 57 10.55 -6.08 17.01
N GLU A 58 9.51 -5.33 17.31
CA GLU A 58 8.15 -5.84 17.30
C GLU A 58 7.33 -5.23 16.17
N TYR A 59 6.56 -6.08 15.50
CA TYR A 59 5.58 -5.64 14.49
C TYR A 59 4.37 -5.05 15.20
N THR A 60 4.04 -3.82 14.89
CA THR A 60 2.92 -3.11 15.50
C THR A 60 1.97 -2.61 14.42
N GLU A 61 0.71 -2.98 14.52
CA GLU A 61 -0.35 -2.41 13.68
C GLU A 61 -0.89 -1.15 14.35
N PHE A 62 -0.85 -0.05 13.64
CA PHE A 62 -1.36 1.23 14.15
C PHE A 62 -2.82 1.44 13.79
N ALA A 63 -3.23 0.97 12.63
CA ALA A 63 -4.62 1.06 12.19
C ALA A 63 -4.87 0.01 11.12
N THR A 64 -5.99 -0.66 11.19
CA THR A 64 -6.39 -1.62 10.18
C THR A 64 -7.90 -1.71 10.12
N ASN A 65 -8.45 -1.79 8.93
CA ASN A 65 -9.86 -2.09 8.71
C ASN A 65 -10.03 -2.64 7.30
N GLU A 66 -10.67 -3.79 7.19
CA GLU A 66 -10.86 -4.48 5.92
C GLU A 66 -12.21 -4.20 5.28
N HIS A 67 -13.12 -3.55 6.00
CA HIS A 67 -14.49 -3.36 5.55
C HIS A 67 -14.98 -1.96 5.87
N VAL A 68 -14.55 -1.00 5.05
CA VAL A 68 -14.99 0.40 5.16
C VAL A 68 -15.41 0.92 3.80
N ALA A 69 -16.02 2.09 3.79
CA ALA A 69 -16.32 2.84 2.57
C ALA A 69 -16.18 4.30 2.93
N LEU A 70 -14.97 4.81 2.88
CA LEU A 70 -14.63 6.15 3.36
C LEU A 70 -14.17 7.03 2.21
N SER A 71 -14.66 8.26 2.20
CA SER A 71 -14.21 9.30 1.28
C SER A 71 -13.77 10.51 2.08
N TYR A 72 -12.98 11.37 1.45
CA TYR A 72 -12.48 12.57 2.12
C TYR A 72 -13.66 13.44 2.62
N PRO A 73 -13.65 13.92 3.86
CA PRO A 73 -12.53 13.89 4.82
C PRO A 73 -12.46 12.63 5.72
N ASP A 74 -13.43 11.74 5.65
CA ASP A 74 -13.47 10.55 6.53
C ASP A 74 -12.35 9.55 6.22
N SER A 75 -11.74 9.63 5.03
CA SER A 75 -10.57 8.85 4.66
C SER A 75 -9.28 9.34 5.30
N CYS A 76 -9.33 10.39 6.10
CA CYS A 76 -8.20 10.87 6.90
C CYS A 76 -8.32 10.33 8.31
N LEU A 77 -7.28 9.69 8.79
CA LEU A 77 -7.25 9.07 10.12
C LEU A 77 -6.42 9.90 11.08
N ASN A 78 -6.83 9.91 12.35
CA ASN A 78 -6.03 10.47 13.43
C ASN A 78 -5.24 9.35 14.09
N LEU A 79 -3.92 9.39 13.98
CA LEU A 79 -3.05 8.34 14.47
C LEU A 79 -1.91 8.91 15.30
N MET A 80 -1.51 8.16 16.32
CA MET A 80 -0.39 8.51 17.18
C MET A 80 0.91 7.94 16.61
N LEU A 81 1.39 8.53 15.51
CA LEU A 81 2.66 8.13 14.90
C LEU A 81 3.84 8.72 15.69
N ARG A 82 4.98 8.05 15.59
CA ARG A 82 6.21 8.44 16.31
C ARG A 82 7.33 8.77 15.34
N PRO A 83 8.14 9.81 15.63
CA PRO A 83 9.35 10.05 14.85
C PRO A 83 10.38 8.93 15.07
N GLY A 84 11.25 8.75 14.10
CA GLY A 84 12.34 7.78 14.16
C GLY A 84 12.00 6.40 13.64
N TYR A 85 10.82 6.19 13.07
CA TYR A 85 10.40 4.88 12.60
C TYR A 85 9.94 4.89 11.16
N THR A 86 10.02 3.72 10.53
CA THR A 86 9.51 3.48 9.19
C THR A 86 8.13 2.82 9.28
N TYR A 87 7.19 3.31 8.50
CA TYR A 87 5.82 2.82 8.47
C TYR A 87 5.50 2.24 7.11
N GLY A 88 4.84 1.08 7.12
CA GLY A 88 4.33 0.45 5.90
C GLY A 88 2.83 0.59 5.83
N VAL A 89 2.34 0.95 4.65
CA VAL A 89 0.92 1.18 4.40
C VAL A 89 0.46 0.31 3.25
N SER A 90 -0.69 -0.31 3.44
CA SER A 90 -1.38 -1.07 2.41
C SER A 90 -2.83 -0.61 2.41
N TYR A 91 -3.37 -0.29 1.26
CA TYR A 91 -4.76 0.19 1.20
C TYR A 91 -5.39 -0.09 -0.16
N THR A 92 -6.72 -0.07 -0.19
CA THR A 92 -7.49 -0.25 -1.40
C THR A 92 -8.34 1.00 -1.64
N LEU A 93 -8.16 1.62 -2.78
CA LEU A 93 -8.85 2.84 -3.17
C LEU A 93 -9.48 2.63 -4.52
N ASN A 94 -10.80 2.89 -4.62
CA ASN A 94 -11.56 2.68 -5.86
C ASN A 94 -11.39 1.27 -6.44
N GLY A 95 -11.29 0.27 -5.56
CA GLY A 95 -11.14 -1.12 -5.97
C GLY A 95 -9.73 -1.54 -6.36
N SER A 96 -8.74 -0.66 -6.28
CA SER A 96 -7.34 -0.97 -6.60
C SER A 96 -6.50 -0.99 -5.35
N ASN A 97 -5.60 -1.96 -5.26
CA ASN A 97 -4.69 -2.10 -4.14
C ASN A 97 -3.44 -1.27 -4.35
N TYR A 98 -3.00 -0.58 -3.31
CA TYR A 98 -1.80 0.25 -3.33
C TYR A 98 -0.96 -0.01 -2.09
N ARG A 99 0.32 0.38 -2.16
CA ARG A 99 1.24 0.34 -1.04
C ARG A 99 2.06 1.62 -0.98
N TYR A 100 2.54 1.92 0.22
CA TYR A 100 3.40 3.08 0.45
C TYR A 100 4.24 2.81 1.68
N VAL A 101 5.49 3.27 1.66
CA VAL A 101 6.39 3.17 2.82
C VAL A 101 6.99 4.54 3.04
N PHE A 102 6.99 4.99 4.29
CA PHE A 102 7.56 6.28 4.64
C PHE A 102 8.31 6.20 5.96
N PHE A 103 9.24 7.10 6.12
CA PHE A 103 10.02 7.26 7.34
C PHE A 103 9.77 8.65 7.93
N ILE A 104 9.60 8.73 9.25
CA ILE A 104 9.49 10.00 9.96
C ILE A 104 10.79 10.20 10.74
N ASP A 105 11.53 11.26 10.43
CA ASP A 105 12.76 11.55 11.17
C ASP A 105 12.45 12.24 12.49
N ASN A 106 13.50 12.51 13.28
CA ASN A 106 13.31 13.08 14.62
C ASN A 106 12.80 14.53 14.61
N ASP A 107 12.88 15.19 13.46
CA ASP A 107 12.34 16.54 13.26
C ASP A 107 10.96 16.53 12.62
N TRP A 108 10.34 15.35 12.53
CA TRP A 108 9.04 15.15 11.90
C TRP A 108 9.01 15.46 10.41
N ASN A 109 10.14 15.26 9.73
CA ASN A 109 10.18 15.29 8.28
C ASN A 109 9.83 13.90 7.76
N VAL A 110 8.87 13.85 6.84
CA VAL A 110 8.40 12.60 6.26
C VAL A 110 9.08 12.40 4.91
N SER A 111 9.69 11.24 4.73
CA SER A 111 10.34 10.89 3.47
C SER A 111 9.92 9.50 3.01
N SER A 112 9.95 9.28 1.71
CA SER A 112 9.61 7.99 1.11
C SER A 112 10.64 7.63 0.05
N ASN A 113 10.76 6.33 -0.20
CA ASN A 113 11.67 5.82 -1.24
C ASN A 113 10.90 5.40 -2.47
#